data_fc78685395b1d8311e1c83313196e043
#
_entry.id   fc78685395b1d8311e1c83313196e043
#
_cell.length_a   1.000
_cell.length_b   1.000
_cell.length_c   1.000
_cell.angle_alpha   90.00
_cell.angle_beta   90.00
_cell.angle_gamma   90.00
#
_symmetry.space_group_name_H-M   'P 1'
#
loop_
_entity.id
_entity.type
_entity.pdbx_description
1 polymer ?
#
loop_
_entity_poly.entity_id
_entity_poly.type
_entity_poly.pdbx_seq_one_letter_code
_entity_poly.pdbx_strand_id
1 'polypeptide(L)'
;MSGNSCDKVQVRQVRKIGPTRRSVSGSYQFRGKEAIQYESTLERDFLIRHEFFPNIVSITPQPVEIPFIGDNGRAYTYTPDFLMSLRYLDGEATQHVLVEVKPRDLWVENWRAWSSKWKAARRFARNQGWSFKIYDESRIRDRALENIKFLDRYQRFAQAPGHTDTLLHALYKIGPLSRDALFAHCGVIAGDERPWAVAIWYLLATRRIDCDITLQLDGSTILWTHQNG
;
A
#
# COMPACT_ATOMS: atom_id res chain seq x y z
N MET A 1 20.20 -18.39 -34.37
CA MET A 1 19.04 -18.00 -33.50
C MET A 1 19.53 -17.96 -32.09
N SER A 2 20.02 -16.81 -31.67
CA SER A 2 20.58 -16.61 -30.31
C SER A 2 19.45 -16.07 -29.42
N GLY A 3 18.94 -16.93 -28.55
CA GLY A 3 17.98 -16.52 -27.53
C GLY A 3 18.65 -15.58 -26.56
N ASN A 4 18.24 -14.32 -26.55
CA ASN A 4 18.56 -13.38 -25.49
C ASN A 4 17.90 -13.90 -24.20
N SER A 5 18.67 -14.59 -23.38
CA SER A 5 18.34 -14.82 -21.98
C SER A 5 18.29 -13.44 -21.32
N CYS A 6 17.08 -12.92 -21.11
CA CYS A 6 16.88 -11.75 -20.27
C CYS A 6 17.20 -12.19 -18.85
N ASP A 7 18.42 -11.92 -18.38
CA ASP A 7 18.81 -12.12 -16.98
C ASP A 7 17.83 -11.34 -16.12
N LYS A 8 16.91 -12.07 -15.45
CA LYS A 8 16.00 -11.47 -14.49
C LYS A 8 16.85 -10.89 -13.36
N VAL A 9 16.83 -9.57 -13.25
CA VAL A 9 17.55 -8.85 -12.18
C VAL A 9 17.12 -9.42 -10.84
N GLN A 10 18.09 -9.91 -10.08
CA GLN A 10 17.83 -10.36 -8.72
C GLN A 10 17.57 -9.13 -7.85
N VAL A 11 16.30 -8.93 -7.50
CA VAL A 11 15.86 -7.76 -6.74
C VAL A 11 16.23 -7.92 -5.28
N ARG A 12 17.11 -7.05 -4.80
CA ARG A 12 17.47 -6.91 -3.39
C ARG A 12 17.83 -5.46 -3.12
N GLN A 13 17.76 -5.03 -1.87
CA GLN A 13 18.22 -3.70 -1.50
C GLN A 13 19.71 -3.53 -1.87
N VAL A 14 20.02 -2.55 -2.72
CA VAL A 14 21.40 -2.30 -3.21
C VAL A 14 22.12 -1.23 -2.40
N ARG A 15 21.39 -0.34 -1.72
CA ARG A 15 21.95 0.74 -0.91
C ARG A 15 21.47 0.63 0.54
N LYS A 16 22.37 0.76 1.52
CA LYS A 16 22.00 0.90 2.94
C LYS A 16 21.60 2.34 3.24
N ILE A 17 20.44 2.52 3.84
CA ILE A 17 19.97 3.81 4.32
C ILE A 17 20.68 4.14 5.63
N GLY A 18 21.41 5.25 5.65
CA GLY A 18 22.02 5.79 6.87
C GLY A 18 21.11 6.81 7.56
N PRO A 19 21.26 7.06 8.87
CA PRO A 19 20.52 8.11 9.56
C PRO A 19 20.86 9.48 8.97
N THR A 20 19.83 10.22 8.54
CA THR A 20 19.98 11.59 8.03
C THR A 20 19.58 12.60 9.10
N ARG A 21 20.39 13.68 9.27
CA ARG A 21 20.09 14.74 10.26
C ARG A 21 18.95 15.68 9.82
N ARG A 22 18.45 15.58 8.58
CA ARG A 22 17.50 16.54 7.97
C ARG A 22 16.14 15.94 7.61
N SER A 23 15.95 14.63 7.68
CA SER A 23 14.68 13.97 7.36
C SER A 23 14.33 12.93 8.41
N VAL A 24 13.03 12.69 8.60
CA VAL A 24 12.51 11.63 9.47
C VAL A 24 12.77 10.31 8.76
N SER A 25 13.85 9.62 9.12
CA SER A 25 14.14 8.26 8.65
C SER A 25 13.77 7.25 9.73
N GLY A 26 13.47 6.02 9.33
CA GLY A 26 13.11 4.96 10.25
C GLY A 26 12.98 3.61 9.56
N SER A 27 12.39 2.67 10.29
CA SER A 27 12.11 1.33 9.81
C SER A 27 10.64 1.01 10.03
N TYR A 28 9.99 0.44 9.02
CA TYR A 28 8.61 0.01 9.04
C TYR A 28 8.52 -1.52 8.90
N GLN A 29 7.83 -2.17 9.84
CA GLN A 29 7.63 -3.62 9.82
C GLN A 29 6.50 -3.98 8.86
N PHE A 30 6.83 -4.28 7.61
CA PHE A 30 5.85 -4.64 6.60
C PHE A 30 5.30 -6.05 6.86
N ARG A 31 4.02 -6.14 7.20
CA ARG A 31 3.31 -7.39 7.57
C ARG A 31 4.01 -8.22 8.65
N GLY A 32 4.72 -7.54 9.55
CA GLY A 32 5.43 -8.19 10.64
C GLY A 32 6.62 -9.07 10.20
N LYS A 33 7.02 -9.04 8.91
CA LYS A 33 8.07 -9.91 8.37
C LYS A 33 9.40 -9.19 8.22
N GLU A 34 9.44 -8.17 7.38
CA GLU A 34 10.68 -7.48 7.03
C GLU A 34 10.64 -6.02 7.45
N ALA A 35 11.76 -5.54 7.97
CA ALA A 35 11.94 -4.14 8.30
C ALA A 35 12.34 -3.36 7.06
N ILE A 36 11.41 -2.60 6.47
CA ILE A 36 11.65 -1.74 5.33
C ILE A 36 12.09 -0.36 5.82
N GLN A 37 13.28 0.07 5.42
CA GLN A 37 13.79 1.39 5.75
C GLN A 37 13.14 2.47 4.88
N TYR A 38 12.87 3.64 5.47
CA TYR A 38 12.35 4.81 4.78
C TYR A 38 13.14 6.07 5.17
N GLU A 39 13.23 7.03 4.24
CA GLU A 39 13.98 8.30 4.42
C GLU A 39 13.05 9.52 4.58
N SER A 40 11.73 9.33 4.52
CA SER A 40 10.74 10.40 4.68
C SER A 40 9.43 9.91 5.27
N THR A 41 8.64 10.83 5.85
CA THR A 41 7.29 10.53 6.32
C THR A 41 6.35 10.15 5.17
N LEU A 42 6.59 10.64 3.95
CA LEU A 42 5.80 10.30 2.78
C LEU A 42 6.06 8.86 2.33
N GLU A 43 7.32 8.40 2.37
CA GLU A 43 7.68 7.00 2.13
C GLU A 43 7.07 6.07 3.18
N ARG A 44 7.09 6.46 4.48
CA ARG A 44 6.40 5.71 5.54
C ARG A 44 4.91 5.60 5.26
N ASP A 45 4.26 6.70 4.90
CA ASP A 45 2.84 6.73 4.58
C ASP A 45 2.51 5.87 3.35
N PHE A 46 3.42 5.83 2.36
CA PHE A 46 3.34 4.91 1.23
C PHE A 46 3.34 3.43 1.68
N LEU A 47 4.24 3.06 2.58
CA LEU A 47 4.32 1.69 3.10
C LEU A 47 3.04 1.31 3.87
N ILE A 48 2.58 2.15 4.80
CA ILE A 48 1.34 1.94 5.58
C ILE A 48 0.15 1.75 4.64
N ARG A 49 0.00 2.62 3.64
CA ARG A 49 -1.12 2.56 2.70
C ARG A 49 -1.13 1.27 1.90
N HIS A 50 0.03 0.85 1.40
CA HIS A 50 0.11 -0.31 0.50
C HIS A 50 0.11 -1.66 1.24
N GLU A 51 0.53 -1.71 2.51
CA GLU A 51 0.44 -2.91 3.33
C GLU A 51 -1.00 -3.40 3.50
N PHE A 52 -1.96 -2.49 3.57
CA PHE A 52 -3.37 -2.81 3.76
C PHE A 52 -3.95 -3.65 2.61
N PHE A 53 -3.45 -3.49 1.40
CA PHE A 53 -3.98 -4.17 0.22
C PHE A 53 -3.37 -5.58 0.04
N PRO A 54 -4.17 -6.67 0.10
CA PRO A 54 -3.66 -8.04 0.06
C PRO A 54 -3.01 -8.41 -1.27
N ASN A 55 -3.38 -7.73 -2.35
CA ASN A 55 -2.77 -7.93 -3.67
C ASN A 55 -1.32 -7.38 -3.77
N ILE A 56 -0.87 -6.55 -2.83
CA ILE A 56 0.54 -6.15 -2.73
C ILE A 56 1.32 -7.29 -2.08
N VAL A 57 2.16 -7.95 -2.87
CA VAL A 57 2.92 -9.14 -2.40
C VAL A 57 4.14 -8.74 -1.60
N SER A 58 4.89 -7.76 -2.09
CA SER A 58 6.12 -7.27 -1.46
C SER A 58 6.46 -5.84 -1.86
N ILE A 59 7.22 -5.17 -1.02
CA ILE A 59 7.85 -3.88 -1.31
C ILE A 59 9.32 -4.00 -0.96
N THR A 60 10.20 -3.82 -1.94
CA THR A 60 11.65 -3.86 -1.76
C THR A 60 12.20 -2.43 -1.82
N PRO A 61 12.87 -1.93 -0.77
CA PRO A 61 13.46 -0.61 -0.77
C PRO A 61 14.71 -0.58 -1.65
N GLN A 62 14.93 0.53 -2.35
CA GLN A 62 16.14 0.81 -3.14
C GLN A 62 16.59 -0.41 -3.99
N PRO A 63 15.73 -0.88 -4.90
CA PRO A 63 15.83 -2.22 -5.50
C PRO A 63 16.95 -2.36 -6.53
N VAL A 64 17.35 -1.25 -7.18
CA VAL A 64 18.29 -1.25 -8.30
C VAL A 64 19.03 0.08 -8.41
N GLU A 65 20.24 0.04 -8.95
CA GLU A 65 20.98 1.21 -9.40
C GLU A 65 20.89 1.35 -10.91
N ILE A 66 20.44 2.50 -11.39
CA ILE A 66 20.20 2.78 -12.80
C ILE A 66 21.19 3.83 -13.29
N PRO A 67 22.16 3.48 -14.13
CA PRO A 67 23.06 4.46 -14.71
C PRO A 67 22.32 5.33 -15.73
N PHE A 68 22.63 6.63 -15.74
CA PHE A 68 22.10 7.56 -16.74
C PHE A 68 23.10 8.69 -17.04
N ILE A 69 22.90 9.32 -18.19
CA ILE A 69 23.65 10.52 -18.57
C ILE A 69 22.75 11.73 -18.29
N GLY A 70 23.26 12.66 -17.49
CA GLY A 70 22.58 13.92 -17.23
C GLY A 70 22.62 14.87 -18.42
N ASP A 71 21.85 15.95 -18.36
CA ASP A 71 21.77 16.95 -19.43
C ASP A 71 23.13 17.68 -19.66
N ASN A 72 24.01 17.64 -18.67
CA ASN A 72 25.40 18.14 -18.76
C ASN A 72 26.39 17.13 -19.34
N GLY A 73 25.91 15.99 -19.87
CA GLY A 73 26.76 14.93 -20.47
C GLY A 73 27.52 14.06 -19.47
N ARG A 74 27.38 14.28 -18.17
CA ARG A 74 28.06 13.46 -17.14
C ARG A 74 27.26 12.21 -16.79
N ALA A 75 27.99 11.15 -16.43
CA ALA A 75 27.39 9.91 -15.94
C ALA A 75 26.99 10.04 -14.46
N TYR A 76 25.81 9.55 -14.14
CA TYR A 76 25.22 9.49 -12.80
C TYR A 76 24.58 8.14 -12.57
N THR A 77 24.30 7.82 -11.31
CA THR A 77 23.52 6.66 -10.90
C THR A 77 22.27 7.14 -10.16
N TYR A 78 21.14 6.53 -10.45
CA TYR A 78 19.86 6.78 -9.82
C TYR A 78 19.32 5.50 -9.16
N THR A 79 18.91 5.62 -7.91
CA THR A 79 18.29 4.54 -7.13
C THR A 79 16.84 4.94 -6.81
N PRO A 80 15.83 4.28 -7.41
CA PRO A 80 14.43 4.49 -7.05
C PRO A 80 14.15 4.06 -5.61
N ASP A 81 13.12 4.65 -4.99
CA ASP A 81 12.83 4.41 -3.58
C ASP A 81 12.33 2.98 -3.31
N PHE A 82 11.42 2.45 -4.16
CA PHE A 82 10.87 1.09 -3.96
C PHE A 82 10.64 0.33 -5.27
N LEU A 83 10.61 -1.00 -5.16
CA LEU A 83 9.95 -1.90 -6.12
C LEU A 83 8.77 -2.55 -5.42
N MET A 84 7.57 -2.29 -5.91
CA MET A 84 6.33 -2.88 -5.42
C MET A 84 5.90 -4.01 -6.35
N SER A 85 5.65 -5.20 -5.78
CA SER A 85 5.16 -6.37 -6.50
C SER A 85 3.68 -6.58 -6.19
N LEU A 86 2.85 -6.66 -7.23
CA LEU A 86 1.40 -6.84 -7.14
C LEU A 86 1.00 -8.14 -7.81
N ARG A 87 0.02 -8.83 -7.22
CA ARG A 87 -0.66 -9.98 -7.84
C ARG A 87 -1.99 -9.53 -8.41
N TYR A 88 -2.32 -9.93 -9.63
CA TYR A 88 -3.66 -9.74 -10.15
C TYR A 88 -4.67 -10.71 -9.51
N LEU A 89 -5.95 -10.34 -9.52
CA LEU A 89 -7.03 -11.15 -8.94
C LEU A 89 -7.24 -12.49 -9.67
N ASP A 90 -6.85 -12.57 -10.94
CA ASP A 90 -6.87 -13.77 -11.77
C ASP A 90 -5.70 -14.77 -11.53
N GLY A 91 -4.84 -14.45 -10.58
CA GLY A 91 -4.11 -15.44 -9.78
C GLY A 91 -2.66 -15.72 -10.14
N GLU A 92 -2.15 -15.55 -11.35
CA GLU A 92 -0.81 -16.08 -11.68
C GLU A 92 0.26 -15.03 -12.02
N ALA A 93 -0.12 -13.90 -12.59
CA ALA A 93 0.85 -12.89 -13.01
C ALA A 93 1.20 -11.92 -11.89
N THR A 94 2.49 -11.77 -11.61
CA THR A 94 3.01 -10.71 -10.74
C THR A 94 3.43 -9.52 -11.58
N GLN A 95 2.84 -8.36 -11.34
CA GLN A 95 3.28 -7.09 -11.91
C GLN A 95 4.25 -6.40 -10.96
N HIS A 96 5.29 -5.79 -11.53
CA HIS A 96 6.25 -5.00 -10.76
C HIS A 96 6.13 -3.53 -11.13
N VAL A 97 6.14 -2.67 -10.11
CA VAL A 97 6.10 -1.22 -10.24
C VAL A 97 7.32 -0.63 -9.55
N LEU A 98 8.20 -0.03 -10.34
CA LEU A 98 9.31 0.76 -9.83
C LEU A 98 8.76 2.11 -9.36
N VAL A 99 9.01 2.48 -8.13
CA VAL A 99 8.36 3.61 -7.44
C VAL A 99 9.38 4.65 -7.02
N GLU A 100 9.09 5.91 -7.34
CA GLU A 100 9.69 7.09 -6.73
C GLU A 100 8.65 7.78 -5.86
N VAL A 101 8.98 8.09 -4.61
CA VAL A 101 8.13 8.86 -3.70
C VAL A 101 8.69 10.27 -3.56
N LYS A 102 7.94 11.27 -4.00
CA LYS A 102 8.39 12.67 -3.98
C LYS A 102 7.22 13.62 -3.70
N PRO A 103 7.40 14.63 -2.83
CA PRO A 103 6.43 15.71 -2.69
C PRO A 103 6.13 16.37 -4.05
N ARG A 104 4.87 16.68 -4.27
CA ARG A 104 4.38 17.19 -5.56
C ARG A 104 5.03 18.50 -5.96
N ASP A 105 5.14 19.44 -5.05
CA ASP A 105 5.80 20.73 -5.26
C ASP A 105 7.25 20.53 -5.72
N LEU A 106 8.02 19.68 -5.05
CA LEU A 106 9.41 19.42 -5.38
C LEU A 106 9.59 18.79 -6.77
N TRP A 107 8.78 17.78 -7.13
CA TRP A 107 8.98 17.15 -8.43
C TRP A 107 8.44 17.98 -9.59
N VAL A 108 7.40 18.82 -9.37
CA VAL A 108 6.91 19.76 -10.36
C VAL A 108 7.94 20.89 -10.61
N GLU A 109 8.49 21.46 -9.55
CA GLU A 109 9.54 22.49 -9.66
C GLU A 109 10.80 21.96 -10.35
N ASN A 110 11.24 20.76 -10.02
CA ASN A 110 12.47 20.17 -10.51
C ASN A 110 12.27 19.25 -11.72
N TRP A 111 11.10 19.26 -12.35
CA TRP A 111 10.75 18.34 -13.45
C TRP A 111 11.81 18.29 -14.55
N ARG A 112 12.30 19.44 -15.01
CA ARG A 112 13.29 19.51 -16.07
C ARG A 112 14.62 18.93 -15.63
N ALA A 113 15.12 19.30 -14.46
CA ALA A 113 16.39 18.83 -13.91
C ALA A 113 16.39 17.30 -13.64
N TRP A 114 15.24 16.73 -13.30
CA TRP A 114 15.13 15.30 -12.99
C TRP A 114 14.63 14.45 -14.16
N SER A 115 14.29 15.06 -15.29
CA SER A 115 13.71 14.36 -16.44
C SER A 115 14.63 13.26 -16.99
N SER A 116 15.93 13.48 -17.06
CA SER A 116 16.91 12.52 -17.57
C SER A 116 16.96 11.24 -16.72
N LYS A 117 16.99 11.36 -15.39
CA LYS A 117 16.95 10.19 -14.49
C LYS A 117 15.63 9.42 -14.57
N TRP A 118 14.49 10.10 -14.67
CA TRP A 118 13.19 9.44 -14.77
C TRP A 118 12.94 8.80 -16.14
N LYS A 119 13.47 9.39 -17.22
CA LYS A 119 13.51 8.74 -18.53
C LYS A 119 14.32 7.44 -18.49
N ALA A 120 15.47 7.45 -17.79
CA ALA A 120 16.29 6.26 -17.59
C ALA A 120 15.55 5.20 -16.78
N ALA A 121 14.88 5.59 -15.68
CA ALA A 121 14.06 4.68 -14.85
C ALA A 121 12.91 4.05 -15.66
N ARG A 122 12.21 4.83 -16.48
CA ARG A 122 11.14 4.30 -17.36
C ARG A 122 11.66 3.31 -18.38
N ARG A 123 12.80 3.58 -19.01
CA ARG A 123 13.44 2.65 -19.96
C ARG A 123 13.86 1.37 -19.27
N PHE A 124 14.54 1.49 -18.11
CA PHE A 124 14.95 0.34 -17.31
C PHE A 124 13.74 -0.53 -16.93
N ALA A 125 12.71 0.07 -16.33
CA ALA A 125 11.50 -0.63 -15.94
C ALA A 125 10.86 -1.36 -17.15
N ARG A 126 10.71 -0.68 -18.30
CA ARG A 126 10.16 -1.29 -19.52
C ARG A 126 10.99 -2.50 -19.99
N ASN A 127 12.31 -2.41 -19.95
CA ASN A 127 13.19 -3.51 -20.36
C ASN A 127 13.07 -4.74 -19.44
N GLN A 128 12.67 -4.53 -18.17
CA GLN A 128 12.39 -5.60 -17.22
C GLN A 128 10.93 -6.11 -17.27
N GLY A 129 10.08 -5.54 -18.14
CA GLY A 129 8.64 -5.81 -18.12
C GLY A 129 7.89 -5.14 -16.96
N TRP A 130 8.49 -4.11 -16.33
CA TRP A 130 7.93 -3.37 -15.20
C TRP A 130 7.35 -2.04 -15.65
N SER A 131 6.58 -1.40 -14.76
CA SER A 131 6.18 0.00 -14.90
C SER A 131 6.97 0.91 -13.94
N PHE A 132 7.09 2.21 -14.28
CA PHE A 132 7.65 3.22 -13.37
C PHE A 132 6.58 4.25 -13.03
N LYS A 133 6.41 4.53 -11.73
CA LYS A 133 5.43 5.52 -11.24
C LYS A 133 6.05 6.42 -10.19
N ILE A 134 5.63 7.70 -10.20
CA ILE A 134 5.91 8.67 -9.15
C ILE A 134 4.67 8.76 -8.26
N TYR A 135 4.87 8.61 -6.96
CA TYR A 135 3.85 8.76 -5.93
C TYR A 135 4.13 10.04 -5.14
N ASP A 136 3.16 10.92 -5.13
CA ASP A 136 3.16 12.13 -4.31
C ASP A 136 2.06 12.04 -3.23
N GLU A 137 1.95 13.08 -2.42
CA GLU A 137 0.98 13.13 -1.33
C GLU A 137 -0.47 13.01 -1.81
N SER A 138 -0.80 13.41 -3.04
CA SER A 138 -2.17 13.30 -3.57
C SER A 138 -2.59 11.85 -3.82
N ARG A 139 -1.62 10.95 -4.03
CA ARG A 139 -1.82 9.52 -4.25
C ARG A 139 -1.60 8.68 -3.00
N ILE A 140 -0.87 9.23 -2.02
CA ILE A 140 -0.51 8.51 -0.79
C ILE A 140 -1.42 8.93 0.35
N ARG A 141 -1.61 10.26 0.56
CA ARG A 141 -2.36 10.83 1.67
C ARG A 141 -3.80 11.12 1.29
N ASP A 142 -4.48 10.07 0.86
CA ASP A 142 -5.89 10.07 0.50
C ASP A 142 -6.78 9.54 1.63
N ARG A 143 -8.09 9.50 1.38
CA ARG A 143 -9.07 8.95 2.34
C ARG A 143 -8.74 7.50 2.74
N ALA A 144 -8.21 6.69 1.84
CA ALA A 144 -7.82 5.33 2.17
C ALA A 144 -6.73 5.30 3.26
N LEU A 145 -5.70 6.13 3.18
CA LEU A 145 -4.68 6.20 4.22
C LEU A 145 -5.25 6.68 5.56
N GLU A 146 -6.16 7.66 5.56
CA GLU A 146 -6.82 8.14 6.79
C GLU A 146 -7.59 6.99 7.45
N ASN A 147 -8.38 6.25 6.69
CA ASN A 147 -9.15 5.11 7.16
C ASN A 147 -8.24 3.97 7.65
N ILE A 148 -7.17 3.66 6.94
CA ILE A 148 -6.18 2.64 7.34
C ILE A 148 -5.56 3.01 8.70
N LYS A 149 -5.11 4.26 8.87
CA LYS A 149 -4.57 4.75 10.14
C LYS A 149 -5.62 4.76 11.27
N PHE A 150 -6.88 5.02 10.93
CA PHE A 150 -7.98 4.90 11.88
C PHE A 150 -8.18 3.44 12.33
N LEU A 151 -8.15 2.49 11.40
CA LEU A 151 -8.36 1.07 11.67
C LEU A 151 -7.18 0.42 12.41
N ASP A 152 -5.95 0.88 12.20
CA ASP A 152 -4.74 0.29 12.79
C ASP A 152 -4.84 0.12 14.32
N ARG A 153 -5.45 1.08 15.02
CA ARG A 153 -5.69 1.00 16.46
C ARG A 153 -6.52 -0.21 16.88
N TYR A 154 -7.40 -0.70 16.01
CA TYR A 154 -8.32 -1.79 16.31
C TYR A 154 -7.72 -3.18 16.12
N GLN A 155 -6.58 -3.31 15.45
CA GLN A 155 -5.90 -4.61 15.27
C GLN A 155 -5.55 -5.29 16.59
N ARG A 156 -5.27 -4.50 17.62
CA ARG A 156 -4.81 -4.97 18.94
C ARG A 156 -5.90 -5.06 19.99
N PHE A 157 -7.13 -4.72 19.65
CA PHE A 157 -8.23 -4.83 20.60
C PHE A 157 -8.62 -6.30 20.78
N ALA A 158 -8.57 -6.77 22.06
CA ALA A 158 -9.21 -8.04 22.42
C ALA A 158 -10.73 -7.89 22.22
N GLN A 159 -11.29 -8.66 21.30
CA GLN A 159 -12.73 -8.62 21.00
C GLN A 159 -13.48 -9.65 21.85
N ALA A 160 -14.67 -9.29 22.32
CA ALA A 160 -15.63 -10.27 22.81
C ALA A 160 -16.06 -11.15 21.63
N PRO A 161 -15.82 -12.47 21.63
CA PRO A 161 -16.03 -13.34 20.47
C PRO A 161 -17.44 -13.26 19.86
N GLY A 162 -18.46 -13.03 20.68
CA GLY A 162 -19.87 -13.08 20.26
C GLY A 162 -20.25 -12.07 19.17
N HIS A 163 -19.79 -10.82 19.25
CA HIS A 163 -20.15 -9.79 18.27
C HIS A 163 -19.51 -10.05 16.89
N THR A 164 -18.22 -10.40 16.87
CA THR A 164 -17.53 -10.68 15.60
C THR A 164 -18.11 -11.87 14.87
N ASP A 165 -18.46 -12.93 15.58
CA ASP A 165 -19.01 -14.14 14.96
C ASP A 165 -20.42 -13.90 14.45
N THR A 166 -21.25 -13.15 15.17
CA THR A 166 -22.60 -12.76 14.72
C THR A 166 -22.54 -11.92 13.45
N LEU A 167 -21.66 -10.90 13.39
CA LEU A 167 -21.49 -10.04 12.22
C LEU A 167 -20.98 -10.82 11.00
N LEU A 168 -19.99 -11.69 11.18
CA LEU A 168 -19.49 -12.54 10.10
C LEU A 168 -20.55 -13.50 9.57
N HIS A 169 -21.29 -14.15 10.48
CA HIS A 169 -22.35 -15.06 10.08
C HIS A 169 -23.46 -14.36 9.30
N ALA A 170 -23.84 -13.15 9.71
CA ALA A 170 -24.83 -12.34 8.99
C ALA A 170 -24.35 -11.98 7.58
N LEU A 171 -23.14 -11.45 7.44
CA LEU A 171 -22.56 -11.10 6.15
C LEU A 171 -22.36 -12.32 5.23
N TYR A 172 -22.00 -13.46 5.81
CA TYR A 172 -21.85 -14.70 5.04
C TYR A 172 -23.19 -15.19 4.48
N LYS A 173 -24.27 -15.11 5.27
CA LYS A 173 -25.60 -15.59 4.85
C LYS A 173 -26.30 -14.65 3.87
N ILE A 174 -26.19 -13.34 4.08
CA ILE A 174 -27.01 -12.34 3.38
C ILE A 174 -26.26 -11.75 2.20
N GLY A 175 -24.91 -11.66 2.32
CA GLY A 175 -24.06 -10.95 1.38
C GLY A 175 -23.76 -9.51 1.82
N PRO A 176 -23.32 -8.64 0.89
CA PRO A 176 -22.94 -7.27 1.19
C PRO A 176 -24.09 -6.45 1.80
N LEU A 177 -23.82 -5.77 2.91
CA LEU A 177 -24.77 -4.90 3.63
C LEU A 177 -24.09 -3.61 4.08
N SER A 178 -24.88 -2.52 4.19
CA SER A 178 -24.40 -1.34 4.90
C SER A 178 -24.24 -1.64 6.40
N ARG A 179 -23.33 -0.91 7.07
CA ARG A 179 -23.14 -1.06 8.52
C ARG A 179 -24.45 -0.96 9.30
N ASP A 180 -25.29 0.03 8.98
CA ASP A 180 -26.54 0.25 9.70
C ASP A 180 -27.56 -0.85 9.41
N ALA A 181 -27.64 -1.34 8.16
CA ALA A 181 -28.48 -2.50 7.82
C ALA A 181 -28.01 -3.78 8.53
N LEU A 182 -26.68 -3.96 8.65
CA LEU A 182 -26.10 -5.08 9.39
C LEU A 182 -26.44 -5.02 10.88
N PHE A 183 -26.38 -3.83 11.49
CA PHE A 183 -26.79 -3.64 12.89
C PHE A 183 -28.28 -3.94 13.09
N ALA A 184 -29.14 -3.43 12.22
CA ALA A 184 -30.57 -3.73 12.28
C ALA A 184 -30.85 -5.24 12.16
N HIS A 185 -30.14 -5.94 11.24
CA HIS A 185 -30.26 -7.37 11.08
C HIS A 185 -29.80 -8.16 12.32
N CYS A 186 -28.74 -7.72 12.97
CA CYS A 186 -28.21 -8.34 14.20
C CYS A 186 -29.01 -7.96 15.47
N GLY A 187 -30.05 -7.14 15.35
CA GLY A 187 -30.88 -6.72 16.49
C GLY A 187 -30.15 -5.77 17.45
N VAL A 188 -29.21 -4.98 16.95
CA VAL A 188 -28.50 -3.99 17.77
C VAL A 188 -29.45 -2.90 18.22
N ILE A 189 -29.55 -2.70 19.54
CA ILE A 189 -30.46 -1.71 20.15
C ILE A 189 -29.81 -0.33 20.07
N ALA A 190 -30.62 0.69 19.79
CA ALA A 190 -30.18 2.08 19.79
C ALA A 190 -29.55 2.46 21.15
N GLY A 191 -28.34 3.03 21.10
CA GLY A 191 -27.54 3.35 22.28
C GLY A 191 -26.52 2.27 22.69
N ASP A 192 -26.59 1.05 22.12
CA ASP A 192 -25.65 -0.06 22.39
C ASP A 192 -24.80 -0.42 21.15
N GLU A 193 -24.66 0.50 20.20
CA GLU A 193 -23.95 0.24 18.95
C GLU A 193 -22.42 0.19 19.12
N ARG A 194 -21.88 0.80 20.19
CA ARG A 194 -20.43 0.97 20.36
C ARG A 194 -19.62 -0.33 20.31
N PRO A 195 -19.97 -1.39 21.07
CA PRO A 195 -19.21 -2.65 21.02
C PRO A 195 -19.30 -3.33 19.63
N TRP A 196 -20.44 -3.21 18.94
CA TRP A 196 -20.64 -3.70 17.60
C TRP A 196 -19.79 -2.94 16.56
N ALA A 197 -19.75 -1.62 16.67
CA ALA A 197 -18.90 -0.79 15.83
C ALA A 197 -17.40 -1.14 16.00
N VAL A 198 -16.96 -1.32 17.24
CA VAL A 198 -15.58 -1.76 17.54
C VAL A 198 -15.30 -3.14 16.93
N ALA A 199 -16.26 -4.06 16.96
CA ALA A 199 -16.13 -5.37 16.32
C ALA A 199 -16.01 -5.26 14.78
N ILE A 200 -16.79 -4.37 14.13
CA ILE A 200 -16.64 -4.10 12.68
C ILE A 200 -15.25 -3.53 12.37
N TRP A 201 -14.79 -2.52 13.12
CA TRP A 201 -13.47 -1.93 12.89
C TRP A 201 -12.34 -2.94 13.09
N TYR A 202 -12.47 -3.84 14.05
CA TYR A 202 -11.54 -4.95 14.22
C TYR A 202 -11.57 -5.92 13.03
N LEU A 203 -12.76 -6.31 12.55
CA LEU A 203 -12.89 -7.19 11.40
C LEU A 203 -12.31 -6.59 10.12
N LEU A 204 -12.50 -5.29 9.89
CA LEU A 204 -11.87 -4.54 8.80
C LEU A 204 -10.35 -4.44 8.97
N ALA A 205 -9.89 -4.07 10.17
CA ALA A 205 -8.46 -3.93 10.49
C ALA A 205 -7.69 -5.24 10.30
N THR A 206 -8.33 -6.38 10.65
CA THR A 206 -7.76 -7.73 10.49
C THR A 206 -8.06 -8.36 9.14
N ARG A 207 -8.72 -7.63 8.24
CA ARG A 207 -9.05 -8.10 6.88
C ARG A 207 -9.92 -9.37 6.86
N ARG A 208 -10.76 -9.56 7.88
CA ARG A 208 -11.75 -10.64 7.92
C ARG A 208 -13.03 -10.29 7.15
N ILE A 209 -13.34 -9.01 7.04
CA ILE A 209 -14.34 -8.41 6.13
C ILE A 209 -13.68 -7.27 5.35
N ASP A 210 -14.35 -6.83 4.31
CA ASP A 210 -13.88 -5.76 3.43
C ASP A 210 -14.91 -4.66 3.24
N CYS A 211 -14.45 -3.50 2.76
CA CYS A 211 -15.26 -2.36 2.34
C CYS A 211 -14.49 -1.57 1.27
N ASP A 212 -15.13 -0.60 0.63
CA ASP A 212 -14.41 0.40 -0.14
C ASP A 212 -13.71 1.37 0.82
N ILE A 213 -12.43 1.08 1.09
CA ILE A 213 -11.60 1.85 2.00
C ILE A 213 -11.32 3.28 1.50
N THR A 214 -11.64 3.60 0.25
CA THR A 214 -11.46 4.94 -0.32
C THR A 214 -12.61 5.89 0.03
N LEU A 215 -13.72 5.36 0.53
CA LEU A 215 -14.88 6.11 0.99
C LEU A 215 -14.82 6.38 2.49
N GLN A 216 -15.67 7.29 2.95
CA GLN A 216 -15.81 7.55 4.38
C GLN A 216 -16.38 6.32 5.10
N LEU A 217 -15.80 5.98 6.26
CA LEU A 217 -16.29 4.90 7.11
C LEU A 217 -17.39 5.43 8.04
N ASP A 218 -18.66 5.11 7.71
CA ASP A 218 -19.85 5.53 8.46
C ASP A 218 -20.96 4.48 8.43
N GLY A 219 -22.20 4.87 8.74
CA GLY A 219 -23.36 3.98 8.72
C GLY A 219 -23.71 3.42 7.37
N SER A 220 -23.40 4.13 6.29
CA SER A 220 -23.66 3.74 4.90
C SER A 220 -22.58 2.83 4.31
N THR A 221 -21.45 2.64 5.02
CA THR A 221 -20.33 1.81 4.54
C THR A 221 -20.81 0.40 4.24
N ILE A 222 -20.70 -0.02 2.97
CA ILE A 222 -21.01 -1.38 2.55
C ILE A 222 -19.87 -2.31 2.98
N LEU A 223 -20.24 -3.40 3.65
CA LEU A 223 -19.34 -4.41 4.20
C LEU A 223 -19.60 -5.75 3.50
N TRP A 224 -18.55 -6.51 3.21
CA TRP A 224 -18.65 -7.85 2.62
C TRP A 224 -17.55 -8.79 3.13
N THR A 225 -17.74 -10.09 2.92
CA THR A 225 -16.72 -11.12 3.14
C THR A 225 -15.99 -11.44 1.85
N HIS A 226 -14.76 -11.93 1.93
CA HIS A 226 -13.94 -12.28 0.75
C HIS A 226 -14.52 -13.38 -0.15
N GLN A 227 -15.51 -14.13 0.32
CA GLN A 227 -16.19 -15.16 -0.49
C GLN A 227 -17.31 -14.61 -1.37
N ASN A 228 -17.73 -13.38 -1.12
CA ASN A 228 -18.88 -12.74 -1.79
C ASN A 228 -18.47 -11.44 -2.50
N GLY A 229 -17.18 -11.15 -2.64
CA GLY A 229 -16.59 -9.98 -3.29
C GLY A 229 -15.95 -10.27 -4.63
#